data_63d613228a9b688abbb9a2e7815eac02
#
_entry.id   63d613228a9b688abbb9a2e7815eac02
#
_cell.length_a   1.000
_cell.length_b   1.000
_cell.length_c   1.000
_cell.angle_alpha   90.00
_cell.angle_beta   90.00
_cell.angle_gamma   90.00
#
_symmetry.space_group_name_H-M   'P 1'
#
loop_
_entity.id
_entity.type
_entity.pdbx_description
1 polymer ?
#
loop_
_entity_poly.entity_id
_entity_poly.type
_entity_poly.pdbx_seq_one_letter_code
_entity_poly.pdbx_strand_id
1 'polypeptide(L)'
;MNLKQGQSAPNFQTTDIHGEKVNLSEITNQKVLLTFFRYAECALCNLRISEIKNASERLKELDIKLIAIFQSSKESLVRSIYDRHSFDFTIISDPELKLYNLYGVKSSWIKLIRTTTWKGIKSMVKASSKGFKLGGKVEGKFNQIPADFLLNKSKYIEIAHYGNNLIDHIPIENIMKNAANKNV
;
A
#
# COMPACT_ATOMS: atom_id res chain seq x y z
N MET A 1 8.73 -15.87 5.96
CA MET A 1 7.64 -16.22 6.90
C MET A 1 6.58 -15.14 6.77
N ASN A 2 5.29 -15.47 6.72
CA ASN A 2 4.24 -14.43 6.68
C ASN A 2 3.94 -13.97 8.10
N LEU A 3 3.84 -12.66 8.26
CA LEU A 3 3.38 -12.03 9.51
C LEU A 3 1.89 -12.30 9.73
N LYS A 4 1.47 -12.35 10.99
CA LYS A 4 0.08 -12.67 11.39
C LYS A 4 -0.45 -11.63 12.37
N GLN A 5 -1.78 -11.55 12.46
CA GLN A 5 -2.46 -10.78 13.49
C GLN A 5 -1.94 -11.13 14.90
N GLY A 6 -1.79 -10.13 15.75
CA GLY A 6 -1.29 -10.23 17.12
C GLY A 6 0.23 -10.20 17.26
N GLN A 7 0.99 -10.32 16.17
CA GLN A 7 2.45 -10.18 16.21
C GLN A 7 2.86 -8.71 16.23
N SER A 8 4.02 -8.41 16.82
CA SER A 8 4.66 -7.11 16.70
C SER A 8 5.13 -6.92 15.25
N ALA A 9 4.83 -5.77 14.66
CA ALA A 9 5.33 -5.42 13.33
C ALA A 9 6.85 -5.21 13.38
N PRO A 10 7.60 -5.74 12.40
CA PRO A 10 9.03 -5.46 12.30
C PRO A 10 9.28 -3.95 12.19
N ASN A 11 10.14 -3.41 13.05
CA ASN A 11 10.51 -2.00 12.96
C ASN A 11 11.39 -1.74 11.75
N PHE A 12 11.27 -0.54 11.17
CA PHE A 12 12.15 -0.08 10.11
C PHE A 12 12.41 1.42 10.23
N GLN A 13 13.52 1.84 9.66
CA GLN A 13 13.90 3.23 9.49
C GLN A 13 14.33 3.45 8.05
N THR A 14 13.78 4.49 7.41
CA THR A 14 14.05 4.87 6.02
C THR A 14 13.76 6.35 5.82
N THR A 15 13.75 6.81 4.57
CA THR A 15 13.27 8.14 4.18
C THR A 15 12.10 8.00 3.20
N ASP A 16 11.23 8.99 3.20
CA ASP A 16 10.17 9.10 2.21
C ASP A 16 10.68 9.76 0.90
N ILE A 17 9.77 9.95 -0.07
CA ILE A 17 10.10 10.59 -1.35
C ILE A 17 10.51 12.08 -1.22
N HIS A 18 10.24 12.72 -0.10
CA HIS A 18 10.66 14.10 0.18
C HIS A 18 12.00 14.18 0.93
N GLY A 19 12.51 13.03 1.40
CA GLY A 19 13.74 12.93 2.20
C GLY A 19 13.48 13.00 3.70
N GLU A 20 12.21 13.06 4.12
CA GLU A 20 11.83 13.08 5.52
C GLU A 20 12.06 11.70 6.16
N LYS A 21 12.62 11.68 7.37
CA LYS A 21 12.89 10.44 8.10
C LYS A 21 11.59 9.75 8.50
N VAL A 22 11.50 8.46 8.21
CA VAL A 22 10.38 7.60 8.60
C VAL A 22 10.91 6.48 9.48
N ASN A 23 10.52 6.49 10.75
CA ASN A 23 10.81 5.41 11.70
C ASN A 23 9.49 4.91 12.27
N LEU A 24 9.15 3.63 12.04
CA LEU A 24 7.87 3.07 12.47
C LEU A 24 7.67 3.17 13.98
N SER A 25 8.72 2.98 14.78
CA SER A 25 8.65 3.05 16.24
C SER A 25 8.44 4.47 16.79
N GLU A 26 8.79 5.50 16.00
CA GLU A 26 8.60 6.91 16.39
C GLU A 26 7.20 7.44 16.07
N ILE A 27 6.39 6.70 15.34
CA ILE A 27 4.99 7.07 15.06
C ILE A 27 4.16 6.74 16.30
N THR A 28 4.00 7.70 17.19
CA THR A 28 3.26 7.54 18.46
C THR A 28 1.79 7.93 18.30
N ASN A 29 0.94 7.39 19.15
CA ASN A 29 -0.49 7.74 19.28
C ASN A 29 -1.36 7.57 18.03
N GLN A 30 -0.83 7.00 16.95
CA GLN A 30 -1.56 6.71 15.71
C GLN A 30 -1.51 5.23 15.36
N LYS A 31 -2.59 4.73 14.77
CA LYS A 31 -2.57 3.47 14.01
C LYS A 31 -1.79 3.70 12.71
N VAL A 32 -1.23 2.64 12.15
CA VAL A 32 -0.48 2.75 10.89
C VAL A 32 -1.04 1.76 9.89
N LEU A 33 -1.42 2.24 8.71
CA LEU A 33 -1.73 1.42 7.56
C LEU A 33 -0.50 1.37 6.65
N LEU A 34 0.18 0.23 6.63
CA LEU A 34 1.24 -0.04 5.67
C LEU A 34 0.64 -0.72 4.44
N THR A 35 0.79 -0.12 3.27
CA THR A 35 0.31 -0.69 2.00
C THR A 35 1.46 -0.87 1.04
N PHE A 36 1.72 -2.11 0.64
CA PHE A 36 2.74 -2.48 -0.33
C PHE A 36 2.13 -2.57 -1.73
N PHE A 37 2.60 -1.73 -2.61
CA PHE A 37 2.17 -1.64 -4.00
C PHE A 37 3.13 -2.39 -4.95
N ARG A 38 2.94 -2.25 -6.24
CA ARG A 38 3.85 -2.72 -7.28
C ARG A 38 4.82 -1.60 -7.66
N TYR A 39 4.58 -0.93 -8.79
CA TYR A 39 5.41 0.15 -9.32
C TYR A 39 4.57 1.39 -9.65
N ALA A 40 5.22 2.55 -9.77
CA ALA A 40 4.57 3.85 -9.87
C ALA A 40 3.58 3.97 -11.04
N GLU A 41 3.94 3.47 -12.23
CA GLU A 41 3.09 3.56 -13.42
C GLU A 41 2.06 2.43 -13.55
N CYS A 42 1.87 1.61 -12.51
CA CYS A 42 0.85 0.57 -12.48
C CYS A 42 -0.56 1.17 -12.39
N ALA A 43 -1.38 0.98 -13.42
CA ALA A 43 -2.74 1.51 -13.46
C ALA A 43 -3.62 1.04 -12.29
N LEU A 44 -3.52 -0.23 -11.89
CA LEU A 44 -4.26 -0.78 -10.76
C LEU A 44 -3.78 -0.21 -9.42
N CYS A 45 -2.48 0.08 -9.28
CA CYS A 45 -1.94 0.75 -8.11
C CYS A 45 -2.44 2.20 -8.03
N ASN A 46 -2.42 2.93 -9.14
CA ASN A 46 -2.95 4.29 -9.21
C ASN A 46 -4.46 4.35 -8.92
N LEU A 47 -5.23 3.33 -9.37
CA LEU A 47 -6.64 3.21 -9.02
C LEU A 47 -6.82 3.07 -7.51
N ARG A 48 -6.07 2.16 -6.87
CA ARG A 48 -6.12 1.96 -5.41
C ARG A 48 -5.71 3.21 -4.64
N ILE A 49 -4.67 3.90 -5.08
CA ILE A 49 -4.24 5.19 -4.53
C ILE A 49 -5.38 6.21 -4.60
N SER A 50 -6.04 6.34 -5.75
CA SER A 50 -7.21 7.22 -5.89
C SER A 50 -8.34 6.89 -4.91
N GLU A 51 -8.58 5.60 -4.63
CA GLU A 51 -9.57 5.16 -3.64
C GLU A 51 -9.17 5.55 -2.22
N ILE A 52 -7.90 5.36 -1.86
CA ILE A 52 -7.35 5.77 -0.57
C ILE A 52 -7.42 7.29 -0.39
N LYS A 53 -7.07 8.06 -1.43
CA LYS A 53 -7.18 9.53 -1.42
C LYS A 53 -8.61 9.97 -1.09
N ASN A 54 -9.61 9.37 -1.73
CA ASN A 54 -11.01 9.70 -1.46
C ASN A 54 -11.47 9.38 -0.03
N ALA A 55 -10.73 8.53 0.68
CA ALA A 55 -10.99 8.16 2.06
C ALA A 55 -10.03 8.83 3.06
N SER A 56 -9.11 9.67 2.61
CA SER A 56 -8.00 10.19 3.43
C SER A 56 -8.48 10.96 4.67
N GLU A 57 -9.47 11.83 4.52
CA GLU A 57 -10.02 12.59 5.66
C GLU A 57 -10.59 11.65 6.74
N ARG A 58 -11.36 10.64 6.33
CA ARG A 58 -11.92 9.65 7.27
C ARG A 58 -10.85 8.79 7.94
N LEU A 59 -9.77 8.49 7.22
CA LEU A 59 -8.62 7.77 7.81
C LEU A 59 -7.90 8.65 8.84
N LYS A 60 -7.77 9.96 8.58
CA LYS A 60 -7.21 10.94 9.53
C LYS A 60 -8.08 11.07 10.78
N GLU A 61 -9.41 11.18 10.62
CA GLU A 61 -10.37 11.22 11.75
C GLU A 61 -10.27 9.98 12.66
N LEU A 62 -9.84 8.85 12.12
CA LEU A 62 -9.61 7.60 12.86
C LEU A 62 -8.17 7.46 13.38
N ASP A 63 -7.36 8.52 13.37
CA ASP A 63 -5.94 8.50 13.76
C ASP A 63 -5.12 7.45 12.99
N ILE A 64 -5.41 7.23 11.70
CA ILE A 64 -4.67 6.27 10.87
C ILE A 64 -3.67 7.01 9.99
N LYS A 65 -2.38 6.82 10.25
CA LYS A 65 -1.29 7.24 9.35
C LYS A 65 -1.12 6.23 8.24
N LEU A 66 -1.22 6.68 6.99
CA LEU A 66 -0.95 5.84 5.82
C LEU A 66 0.52 5.93 5.40
N ILE A 67 1.12 4.78 5.14
CA ILE A 67 2.45 4.65 4.53
C ILE A 67 2.32 3.73 3.31
N ALA A 68 2.53 4.30 2.13
CA ALA A 68 2.51 3.58 0.86
C ALA A 68 3.95 3.23 0.43
N ILE A 69 4.21 1.96 0.15
CA ILE A 69 5.54 1.44 -0.16
C ILE A 69 5.53 0.90 -1.59
N PHE A 70 6.47 1.37 -2.40
CA PHE A 70 6.61 1.00 -3.80
C PHE A 70 8.01 0.47 -4.11
N GLN A 71 8.10 -0.42 -5.11
CA GLN A 71 9.39 -0.89 -5.63
C GLN A 71 9.99 0.03 -6.71
N SER A 72 9.40 1.18 -6.95
CA SER A 72 9.89 2.17 -7.93
C SER A 72 10.88 3.15 -7.32
N SER A 73 11.70 3.76 -8.17
CA SER A 73 12.59 4.83 -7.79
C SER A 73 11.82 6.06 -7.29
N LYS A 74 12.48 6.89 -6.48
CA LYS A 74 11.93 8.13 -5.95
C LYS A 74 11.43 9.06 -7.08
N GLU A 75 12.22 9.22 -8.14
CA GLU A 75 11.91 10.08 -9.29
C GLU A 75 10.63 9.62 -10.00
N SER A 76 10.47 8.31 -10.17
CA SER A 76 9.25 7.74 -10.76
C SER A 76 8.03 7.93 -9.88
N LEU A 77 8.18 7.82 -8.55
CA LEU A 77 7.10 8.03 -7.60
C LEU A 77 6.66 9.49 -7.56
N VAL A 78 7.59 10.45 -7.56
CA VAL A 78 7.25 11.88 -7.62
C VAL A 78 6.44 12.15 -8.89
N ARG A 79 6.97 11.82 -10.06
CA ARG A 79 6.32 12.09 -11.35
C ARG A 79 4.98 11.40 -11.53
N SER A 80 4.86 10.13 -11.16
CA SER A 80 3.71 9.29 -11.54
C SER A 80 2.66 9.12 -10.43
N ILE A 81 3.02 9.38 -9.19
CA ILE A 81 2.13 9.25 -8.04
C ILE A 81 1.90 10.61 -7.39
N TYR A 82 2.96 11.26 -6.88
CA TYR A 82 2.82 12.49 -6.12
C TYR A 82 2.25 13.63 -6.96
N ASP A 83 2.86 13.97 -8.10
CA ASP A 83 2.40 15.06 -8.97
C ASP A 83 0.98 14.83 -9.51
N ARG A 84 0.62 13.57 -9.72
CA ARG A 84 -0.71 13.21 -10.27
C ARG A 84 -1.82 13.30 -9.25
N HIS A 85 -1.54 12.94 -8.02
CA HIS A 85 -2.60 12.77 -7.01
C HIS A 85 -2.60 13.85 -5.94
N SER A 86 -1.47 14.57 -5.72
CA SER A 86 -1.30 15.61 -4.69
C SER A 86 -1.74 15.13 -3.31
N PHE A 87 -0.94 14.27 -2.65
CA PHE A 87 -1.31 13.66 -1.37
C PHE A 87 -0.61 14.25 -0.18
N ASP A 88 -1.20 13.89 0.95
CA ASP A 88 -0.78 14.22 2.29
C ASP A 88 -0.45 12.95 3.12
N PHE A 89 0.12 11.91 2.47
CA PHE A 89 0.55 10.72 3.15
C PHE A 89 1.97 10.28 2.74
N THR A 90 2.61 9.51 3.62
CA THR A 90 4.00 9.08 3.44
C THR A 90 4.14 8.07 2.29
N ILE A 91 5.03 8.34 1.34
CA ILE A 91 5.38 7.43 0.23
C ILE A 91 6.84 7.03 0.37
N ILE A 92 7.11 5.72 0.35
CA ILE A 92 8.46 5.15 0.46
C ILE A 92 8.85 4.47 -0.85
N SER A 93 10.04 4.80 -1.33
CA SER A 93 10.73 4.11 -2.43
C SER A 93 11.56 2.96 -1.86
N ASP A 94 11.27 1.72 -2.26
CA ASP A 94 12.00 0.51 -1.83
C ASP A 94 12.39 -0.36 -3.03
N PRO A 95 13.22 0.15 -3.97
CA PRO A 95 13.61 -0.58 -5.19
C PRO A 95 14.44 -1.84 -4.90
N GLU A 96 15.11 -1.88 -3.76
CA GLU A 96 15.88 -3.04 -3.30
C GLU A 96 15.02 -4.09 -2.57
N LEU A 97 13.72 -3.84 -2.40
CA LEU A 97 12.75 -4.72 -1.75
C LEU A 97 13.11 -5.07 -0.29
N LYS A 98 13.82 -4.19 0.40
CA LYS A 98 14.21 -4.39 1.81
C LYS A 98 12.99 -4.52 2.72
N LEU A 99 12.02 -3.59 2.59
CA LEU A 99 10.79 -3.60 3.37
C LEU A 99 9.86 -4.73 2.91
N TYR A 100 9.78 -5.03 1.59
CA TYR A 100 9.03 -6.19 1.10
C TYR A 100 9.53 -7.49 1.72
N ASN A 101 10.85 -7.69 1.77
CA ASN A 101 11.44 -8.88 2.37
C ASN A 101 11.20 -8.93 3.88
N LEU A 102 11.36 -7.79 4.57
CA LEU A 102 11.14 -7.66 6.02
C LEU A 102 9.70 -8.05 6.41
N TYR A 103 8.71 -7.63 5.62
CA TYR A 103 7.30 -7.93 5.85
C TYR A 103 6.82 -9.21 5.16
N GLY A 104 7.70 -9.97 4.51
CA GLY A 104 7.36 -11.23 3.84
C GLY A 104 6.48 -11.06 2.60
N VAL A 105 6.47 -9.87 1.99
CA VAL A 105 5.68 -9.57 0.79
C VAL A 105 6.38 -10.11 -0.44
N LYS A 106 5.73 -11.06 -1.14
CA LYS A 106 6.35 -11.84 -2.23
C LYS A 106 5.67 -11.60 -3.58
N SER A 107 6.43 -11.79 -4.64
CA SER A 107 5.92 -11.88 -6.00
C SER A 107 5.38 -13.28 -6.30
N SER A 108 4.42 -13.40 -7.22
CA SER A 108 3.84 -14.69 -7.63
C SER A 108 3.22 -14.62 -9.02
N TRP A 109 3.67 -15.50 -9.93
CA TRP A 109 3.08 -15.64 -11.26
C TRP A 109 1.67 -16.24 -11.22
N ILE A 110 1.44 -17.21 -10.33
CA ILE A 110 0.13 -17.86 -10.15
C ILE A 110 -0.91 -16.81 -9.70
N LYS A 111 -0.54 -15.98 -8.74
CA LYS A 111 -1.43 -14.90 -8.24
C LYS A 111 -1.63 -13.79 -9.27
N LEU A 112 -0.65 -13.52 -10.13
CA LEU A 112 -0.79 -12.61 -11.26
C LEU A 112 -1.89 -13.10 -12.22
N ILE A 113 -1.86 -14.37 -12.61
CA ILE A 113 -2.88 -14.96 -13.49
C ILE A 113 -4.27 -14.87 -12.87
N ARG A 114 -4.41 -15.01 -11.57
CA ARG A 114 -5.70 -14.83 -10.87
C ARG A 114 -6.31 -13.44 -11.00
N THR A 115 -5.56 -12.45 -11.49
CA THR A 115 -6.10 -11.10 -11.78
C THR A 115 -6.97 -11.09 -13.04
N THR A 116 -6.86 -12.08 -13.92
CA THR A 116 -7.66 -12.19 -15.16
C THR A 116 -9.12 -12.61 -14.92
N THR A 117 -9.63 -12.40 -13.72
CA THR A 117 -11.04 -12.58 -13.37
C THR A 117 -11.88 -11.39 -13.84
N TRP A 118 -13.20 -11.58 -13.89
CA TRP A 118 -14.15 -10.51 -14.21
C TRP A 118 -13.96 -9.25 -13.34
N LYS A 119 -13.64 -9.42 -12.05
CA LYS A 119 -13.34 -8.33 -11.13
C LYS A 119 -12.06 -7.59 -11.54
N GLY A 120 -11.02 -8.32 -11.94
CA GLY A 120 -9.75 -7.73 -12.42
C GLY A 120 -9.95 -6.95 -13.72
N ILE A 121 -10.72 -7.50 -14.68
CA ILE A 121 -11.06 -6.81 -15.94
C ILE A 121 -11.83 -5.51 -15.66
N LYS A 122 -12.85 -5.54 -14.80
CA LYS A 122 -13.58 -4.33 -14.37
C LYS A 122 -12.65 -3.29 -13.75
N SER A 123 -11.69 -3.71 -12.93
CA SER A 123 -10.72 -2.79 -12.33
C SER A 123 -9.78 -2.18 -13.36
N MET A 124 -9.38 -2.92 -14.39
CA MET A 124 -8.57 -2.39 -15.49
C MET A 124 -9.37 -1.36 -16.32
N VAL A 125 -10.62 -1.65 -16.63
CA VAL A 125 -11.52 -0.70 -17.33
C VAL A 125 -11.72 0.56 -16.48
N LYS A 126 -12.00 0.42 -15.18
CA LYS A 126 -12.14 1.54 -14.25
C LYS A 126 -10.85 2.36 -14.13
N ALA A 127 -9.68 1.73 -14.12
CA ALA A 127 -8.41 2.42 -14.12
C ALA A 127 -8.21 3.22 -15.41
N SER A 128 -8.48 2.61 -16.57
CA SER A 128 -8.38 3.26 -17.87
C SER A 128 -9.35 4.44 -18.01
N SER A 129 -10.60 4.31 -17.56
CA SER A 129 -11.59 5.40 -17.58
C SER A 129 -11.21 6.60 -16.70
N LYS A 130 -10.35 6.39 -15.68
CA LYS A 130 -9.76 7.46 -14.87
C LYS A 130 -8.45 8.02 -15.45
N GLY A 131 -8.07 7.64 -16.68
CA GLY A 131 -6.88 8.12 -17.36
C GLY A 131 -5.58 7.43 -16.94
N PHE A 132 -5.64 6.34 -16.18
CA PHE A 132 -4.43 5.57 -15.83
C PHE A 132 -4.06 4.65 -16.98
N LYS A 133 -2.90 4.90 -17.61
CA LYS A 133 -2.43 4.13 -18.76
C LYS A 133 -2.14 2.67 -18.36
N LEU A 134 -2.73 1.72 -19.09
CA LEU A 134 -2.35 0.31 -19.00
C LEU A 134 -1.00 0.14 -19.71
N GLY A 135 -0.02 -0.51 -19.08
CA GLY A 135 1.28 -0.78 -19.71
C GLY A 135 2.34 0.31 -19.51
N GLY A 136 2.32 1.05 -18.41
CA GLY A 136 3.40 1.98 -18.02
C GLY A 136 4.73 1.28 -17.74
N LYS A 137 5.80 2.07 -17.53
CA LYS A 137 7.15 1.56 -17.23
C LYS A 137 7.12 0.65 -16.00
N VAL A 138 7.58 -0.58 -16.18
CA VAL A 138 7.72 -1.54 -15.09
C VAL A 138 9.04 -1.33 -14.37
N GLU A 139 8.97 -1.07 -13.08
CA GLU A 139 10.13 -1.01 -12.19
C GLU A 139 10.00 -2.10 -11.12
N GLY A 140 11.08 -2.85 -10.94
CA GLY A 140 11.08 -4.01 -10.06
C GLY A 140 10.34 -5.23 -10.63
N LYS A 141 9.68 -6.01 -9.77
CA LYS A 141 9.03 -7.27 -10.17
C LYS A 141 7.63 -7.02 -10.71
N PHE A 142 7.40 -7.35 -11.99
CA PHE A 142 6.10 -7.23 -12.65
C PHE A 142 4.99 -8.02 -11.93
N ASN A 143 5.32 -9.20 -11.42
CA ASN A 143 4.42 -10.11 -10.72
C ASN A 143 4.38 -9.89 -9.19
N GLN A 144 4.78 -8.71 -8.70
CA GLN A 144 4.66 -8.35 -7.29
C GLN A 144 3.19 -8.35 -6.88
N ILE A 145 2.88 -9.01 -5.77
CA ILE A 145 1.53 -9.07 -5.19
C ILE A 145 1.45 -8.02 -4.08
N PRO A 146 0.33 -7.27 -3.98
CA PRO A 146 0.14 -6.30 -2.92
C PRO A 146 -0.02 -6.96 -1.55
N ALA A 147 0.24 -6.19 -0.50
CA ALA A 147 -0.07 -6.57 0.86
C ALA A 147 -0.41 -5.33 1.68
N ASP A 148 -1.29 -5.50 2.67
CA ASP A 148 -1.69 -4.44 3.59
C ASP A 148 -1.56 -4.92 5.03
N PHE A 149 -1.08 -4.04 5.91
CA PHE A 149 -1.00 -4.28 7.34
C PHE A 149 -1.60 -3.11 8.10
N LEU A 150 -2.63 -3.35 8.89
CA LEU A 150 -3.10 -2.37 9.86
C LEU A 150 -2.45 -2.66 11.21
N LEU A 151 -1.74 -1.67 11.73
CA LEU A 151 -1.05 -1.73 13.02
C LEU A 151 -1.77 -0.86 14.05
N ASN A 152 -1.89 -1.35 15.28
CA ASN A 152 -2.39 -0.54 16.37
C ASN A 152 -1.36 0.52 16.84
N LYS A 153 -1.74 1.35 17.82
CA LYS A 153 -0.86 2.41 18.36
C LYS A 153 0.46 1.88 18.94
N SER A 154 0.47 0.64 19.45
CA SER A 154 1.67 -0.06 19.96
C SER A 154 2.41 -0.88 18.91
N LYS A 155 2.06 -0.74 17.62
CA LYS A 155 2.66 -1.43 16.47
C LYS A 155 2.47 -2.95 16.45
N TYR A 156 1.44 -3.46 17.13
CA TYR A 156 0.97 -4.83 16.90
C TYR A 156 0.05 -4.89 15.67
N ILE A 157 0.16 -5.95 14.93
CA ILE A 157 -0.61 -6.19 13.69
C ILE A 157 -2.06 -6.51 14.06
N GLU A 158 -2.99 -5.63 13.68
CA GLU A 158 -4.45 -5.87 13.79
C GLU A 158 -4.97 -6.62 12.58
N ILE A 159 -4.48 -6.31 11.39
CA ILE A 159 -4.80 -7.01 10.14
C ILE A 159 -3.50 -7.25 9.38
N ALA A 160 -3.27 -8.49 8.95
CA ALA A 160 -2.24 -8.86 7.99
C ALA A 160 -2.92 -9.45 6.76
N HIS A 161 -2.84 -8.76 5.63
CA HIS A 161 -3.42 -9.20 4.37
C HIS A 161 -2.35 -9.31 3.29
N TYR A 162 -2.13 -10.51 2.81
CA TYR A 162 -1.28 -10.80 1.65
C TYR A 162 -2.19 -11.10 0.47
N GLY A 163 -2.24 -10.23 -0.50
CA GLY A 163 -3.13 -10.35 -1.65
C GLY A 163 -3.05 -11.70 -2.37
N ASN A 164 -4.15 -12.12 -2.98
CA ASN A 164 -4.25 -13.32 -3.81
C ASN A 164 -4.21 -13.03 -5.31
N ASN A 165 -4.22 -11.74 -5.68
CA ASN A 165 -4.07 -11.21 -7.03
C ASN A 165 -3.61 -9.74 -6.96
N LEU A 166 -3.47 -9.05 -8.12
CA LEU A 166 -2.94 -7.69 -8.19
C LEU A 166 -3.86 -6.57 -7.64
N ILE A 167 -5.12 -6.85 -7.42
CA ILE A 167 -6.12 -5.89 -6.92
C ILE A 167 -6.62 -6.25 -5.52
N ASP A 168 -6.05 -7.29 -4.92
CA ASP A 168 -6.52 -7.82 -3.64
C ASP A 168 -5.86 -7.08 -2.48
N HIS A 169 -6.43 -5.91 -2.19
CA HIS A 169 -6.17 -5.09 -1.01
C HIS A 169 -7.29 -5.22 0.02
N ILE A 170 -7.02 -4.90 1.28
CA ILE A 170 -8.09 -4.79 2.30
C ILE A 170 -9.08 -3.71 1.85
N PRO A 171 -10.39 -3.99 1.80
CA PRO A 171 -11.40 -2.95 1.56
C PRO A 171 -11.26 -1.81 2.58
N ILE A 172 -11.35 -0.57 2.12
CA ILE A 172 -11.17 0.62 2.98
C ILE A 172 -12.19 0.63 4.11
N GLU A 173 -13.42 0.22 3.83
CA GLU A 173 -14.49 0.11 4.81
C GLU A 173 -14.13 -0.87 5.94
N ASN A 174 -13.42 -1.97 5.63
CA ASN A 174 -12.97 -2.94 6.63
C ASN A 174 -11.86 -2.37 7.52
N ILE A 175 -10.96 -1.57 6.94
CA ILE A 175 -9.93 -0.83 7.70
C ILE A 175 -10.62 0.12 8.69
N MET A 176 -11.56 0.93 8.21
CA MET A 176 -12.29 1.89 9.03
C MET A 176 -13.12 1.22 10.13
N LYS A 177 -13.84 0.15 9.81
CA LYS A 177 -14.62 -0.63 10.81
C LYS A 177 -13.72 -1.21 11.90
N ASN A 178 -12.57 -1.79 11.52
CA ASN A 178 -11.64 -2.34 12.50
C ASN A 178 -11.07 -1.23 13.41
N ALA A 179 -10.75 -0.08 12.82
CA ALA A 179 -10.21 1.05 13.58
C ALA A 179 -11.23 1.64 14.56
N ALA A 180 -12.50 1.75 14.16
CA ALA A 180 -13.58 2.27 15.01
C ALA A 180 -13.92 1.33 16.17
N ASN A 181 -13.97 0.01 15.94
CA ASN A 181 -14.39 -0.97 16.95
C ASN A 181 -13.40 -1.19 18.11
N LYS A 182 -12.17 -0.70 18.00
CA LYS A 182 -11.12 -0.87 19.03
C LYS A 182 -10.80 0.42 19.80
N ASN A 183 -11.60 1.45 19.63
CA ASN A 183 -11.52 2.68 20.42
C ASN A 183 -12.51 2.67 21.63
N VAL A 184 -13.11 1.51 21.93
CA VAL A 184 -13.94 1.26 23.12
C VAL A 184 -13.14 0.47 24.14
#